data_92a45e9eaa57d0eb93248c2f0fbf1b23
#
_entry.id   92a45e9eaa57d0eb93248c2f0fbf1b23
#
_cell.length_a   1.000
_cell.length_b   1.000
_cell.length_c   1.000
_cell.angle_alpha   90.00
_cell.angle_beta   90.00
_cell.angle_gamma   90.00
#
_symmetry.space_group_name_H-M   'P 1'
#
loop_
_entity.id
_entity.type
_entity.pdbx_description
1 polymer ?
#
loop_
_entity_poly.entity_id
_entity_poly.type
_entity_poly.pdbx_seq_one_letter_code
_entity_poly.pdbx_strand_id
1 'polypeptide(L)'
;DPVLFVGDTAVNVAIRSQEVTDRVSYIAAIPEIRHELLSIQRQYIKIAPRGIIVEGRDIGNVVAPESPLKLYLTADLEARATRREAEIATPDVSTDAVKNSLDGRDLIDTTRKVSPLQMASDAVLIDSTLLNLEETVERVWELLRERNLLGLPIVAILGRPNVGKSTLINDILY
;
A
#
# COMPACT_ATOMS: atom_id res chain seq x y z
N ASP A 1 -16.71 6.48 -2.10
CA ASP A 1 -15.81 6.19 -0.97
C ASP A 1 -16.62 6.15 0.33
N PRO A 2 -16.36 5.21 1.23
CA PRO A 2 -17.00 5.20 2.53
C PRO A 2 -16.62 6.46 3.32
N VAL A 3 -17.58 7.04 4.03
CA VAL A 3 -17.32 8.18 4.91
C VAL A 3 -16.80 7.65 6.24
N LEU A 4 -15.63 8.14 6.66
CA LEU A 4 -15.01 7.81 7.94
C LEU A 4 -15.36 8.85 8.98
N PHE A 5 -15.70 8.42 10.18
CA PHE A 5 -16.07 9.28 11.29
C PHE A 5 -15.18 9.04 12.52
N VAL A 6 -14.89 10.11 13.25
CA VAL A 6 -14.38 10.07 14.62
C VAL A 6 -15.42 10.77 15.49
N GLY A 7 -16.13 9.99 16.31
CA GLY A 7 -17.38 10.46 16.91
C GLY A 7 -18.38 10.84 15.83
N ASP A 8 -18.90 12.06 15.86
CA ASP A 8 -19.86 12.58 14.88
C ASP A 8 -19.20 13.40 13.75
N THR A 9 -17.88 13.45 13.72
CA THR A 9 -17.13 14.27 12.75
C THR A 9 -16.61 13.43 11.60
N ALA A 10 -16.99 13.77 10.36
CA ALA A 10 -16.45 13.17 9.16
C ALA A 10 -14.98 13.59 8.96
N VAL A 11 -14.06 12.63 8.79
CA VAL A 11 -12.61 12.87 8.79
C VAL A 11 -11.91 12.53 7.48
N ASN A 12 -12.63 12.22 6.41
CA ASN A 12 -12.06 11.80 5.13
C ASN A 12 -11.01 12.78 4.56
N VAL A 13 -11.23 14.07 4.73
CA VAL A 13 -10.28 15.12 4.28
C VAL A 13 -9.14 15.26 5.29
N ALA A 14 -9.47 15.32 6.58
CA ALA A 14 -8.49 15.55 7.64
C ALA A 14 -7.41 14.45 7.70
N ILE A 15 -7.78 13.18 7.51
CA ILE A 15 -6.82 12.05 7.53
C ILE A 15 -5.83 12.07 6.35
N ARG A 16 -6.09 12.86 5.31
CA ARG A 16 -5.21 13.02 4.15
C ARG A 16 -4.33 14.27 4.24
N SER A 17 -4.43 15.02 5.33
CA SER A 17 -3.63 16.22 5.55
C SER A 17 -2.13 15.89 5.66
N GLN A 18 -1.28 16.87 5.36
CA GLN A 18 0.17 16.72 5.48
C GLN A 18 0.57 16.43 6.94
N GLU A 19 -0.09 17.06 7.90
CA GLU A 19 0.17 16.85 9.33
C GLU A 19 -0.05 15.39 9.75
N VAL A 20 -1.16 14.77 9.34
CA VAL A 20 -1.43 13.35 9.61
C VAL A 20 -0.43 12.47 8.87
N THR A 21 -0.15 12.81 7.62
CA THR A 21 0.80 12.09 6.76
C THR A 21 2.20 12.01 7.37
N ASP A 22 2.66 13.08 8.01
CA ASP A 22 3.99 13.16 8.63
C ASP A 22 4.07 12.34 9.94
N ARG A 23 2.94 12.14 10.62
CA ARG A 23 2.87 11.44 11.91
C ARG A 23 2.50 9.96 11.79
N VAL A 24 1.86 9.55 10.70
CA VAL A 24 1.30 8.19 10.58
C VAL A 24 2.36 7.09 10.73
N SER A 25 3.57 7.30 10.23
CA SER A 25 4.65 6.30 10.32
C SER A 25 5.11 6.07 11.76
N TYR A 26 5.13 7.12 12.58
CA TYR A 26 5.47 7.01 14.01
C TYR A 26 4.38 6.27 14.79
N ILE A 27 3.12 6.62 14.56
CA ILE A 27 1.97 5.95 15.19
C ILE A 27 1.92 4.47 14.75
N ALA A 28 2.14 4.21 13.46
CA ALA A 28 2.17 2.85 12.91
C ALA A 28 3.35 2.00 13.41
N ALA A 29 4.35 2.58 14.06
CA ALA A 29 5.46 1.87 14.68
C ALA A 29 5.18 1.44 16.13
N ILE A 30 4.09 1.92 16.77
CA ILE A 30 3.71 1.57 18.14
C ILE A 30 3.20 0.12 18.18
N PRO A 31 3.83 -0.79 18.96
CA PRO A 31 3.50 -2.23 18.93
C PRO A 31 2.05 -2.52 19.30
N GLU A 32 1.51 -1.84 20.32
CA GLU A 32 0.14 -2.04 20.82
C GLU A 32 -0.89 -1.67 19.74
N ILE A 33 -0.70 -0.55 19.06
CA ILE A 33 -1.56 -0.11 17.96
C ILE A 33 -1.50 -1.12 16.81
N ARG A 34 -0.31 -1.59 16.49
CA ARG A 34 -0.15 -2.60 15.44
C ARG A 34 -0.85 -3.91 15.77
N HIS A 35 -0.77 -4.36 17.01
CA HIS A 35 -1.43 -5.58 17.44
C HIS A 35 -2.96 -5.50 17.24
N GLU A 36 -3.57 -4.41 17.66
CA GLU A 36 -5.00 -4.17 17.47
C GLU A 36 -5.37 -4.10 15.98
N LEU A 37 -4.61 -3.32 15.20
CA LEU A 37 -4.87 -3.22 13.76
C LEU A 37 -4.71 -4.56 13.04
N LEU A 38 -3.73 -5.37 13.41
CA LEU A 38 -3.51 -6.70 12.85
C LEU A 38 -4.71 -7.61 13.07
N SER A 39 -5.28 -7.59 14.29
CA SER A 39 -6.48 -8.35 14.63
C SER A 39 -7.66 -7.95 13.73
N ILE A 40 -7.91 -6.65 13.60
CA ILE A 40 -8.98 -6.09 12.76
C ILE A 40 -8.78 -6.47 11.29
N GLN A 41 -7.57 -6.28 10.75
CA GLN A 41 -7.25 -6.60 9.36
C GLN A 41 -7.46 -8.08 9.05
N ARG A 42 -7.00 -8.98 9.92
CA ARG A 42 -7.21 -10.44 9.75
C ARG A 42 -8.67 -10.83 9.84
N GLN A 43 -9.47 -10.15 10.67
CA GLN A 43 -10.89 -10.36 10.72
C GLN A 43 -11.57 -10.02 9.39
N TYR A 44 -11.25 -8.86 8.79
CA TYR A 44 -11.75 -8.49 7.46
C TYR A 44 -11.38 -9.50 6.38
N ILE A 45 -10.14 -9.96 6.38
CA ILE A 45 -9.68 -11.00 5.44
C ILE A 45 -10.51 -12.28 5.60
N LYS A 46 -10.73 -12.71 6.84
CA LYS A 46 -11.46 -13.96 7.15
C LYS A 46 -12.93 -13.94 6.73
N ILE A 47 -13.58 -12.79 6.84
CA ILE A 47 -15.01 -12.66 6.54
C ILE A 47 -15.29 -12.24 5.10
N ALA A 48 -14.28 -12.01 4.26
CA ALA A 48 -14.45 -11.56 2.90
C ALA A 48 -15.03 -12.68 2.00
N PRO A 49 -16.31 -12.62 1.59
CA PRO A 49 -16.98 -13.74 0.92
C PRO A 49 -16.59 -13.85 -0.58
N ARG A 50 -16.03 -12.80 -1.14
CA ARG A 50 -15.66 -12.71 -2.55
C ARG A 50 -14.16 -12.53 -2.77
N GLY A 51 -13.34 -12.99 -1.81
CA GLY A 51 -11.92 -12.66 -1.79
C GLY A 51 -11.69 -11.21 -1.37
N ILE A 52 -10.44 -10.81 -1.31
CA ILE A 52 -10.04 -9.47 -0.88
C ILE A 52 -8.67 -9.11 -1.44
N ILE A 53 -8.51 -7.85 -1.81
CA ILE A 53 -7.21 -7.26 -2.11
C ILE A 53 -6.81 -6.41 -0.90
N VAL A 54 -5.64 -6.67 -0.34
CA VAL A 54 -5.12 -5.96 0.83
C VAL A 54 -3.83 -5.28 0.47
N GLU A 55 -3.76 -3.96 0.67
CA GLU A 55 -2.54 -3.20 0.43
C GLU A 55 -1.85 -2.76 1.72
N GLY A 56 -0.54 -2.65 1.67
CA GLY A 56 0.26 -2.11 2.77
C GLY A 56 1.74 -2.36 2.60
N ARG A 57 2.47 -2.39 3.70
CA ARG A 57 3.93 -2.51 3.71
C ARG A 57 4.41 -3.84 4.27
N ASP A 58 3.63 -4.45 5.12
CA ASP A 58 3.92 -5.70 5.81
C ASP A 58 2.86 -6.80 5.56
N ILE A 59 1.99 -6.57 4.58
CA ILE A 59 0.83 -7.44 4.32
C ILE A 59 1.25 -8.88 4.08
N GLY A 60 2.23 -9.10 3.21
CA GLY A 60 2.62 -10.46 2.80
C GLY A 60 3.37 -11.25 3.88
N ASN A 61 4.01 -10.58 4.84
CA ASN A 61 4.76 -11.25 5.90
C ASN A 61 3.99 -11.34 7.22
N VAL A 62 3.11 -10.37 7.49
CA VAL A 62 2.49 -10.20 8.81
C VAL A 62 0.98 -10.31 8.76
N VAL A 63 0.31 -9.57 7.89
CA VAL A 63 -1.16 -9.50 7.88
C VAL A 63 -1.77 -10.73 7.21
N ALA A 64 -1.32 -11.07 6.01
CA ALA A 64 -1.82 -12.17 5.19
C ALA A 64 -0.67 -13.08 4.70
N PRO A 65 0.09 -13.73 5.60
CA PRO A 65 1.21 -14.58 5.21
C PRO A 65 0.80 -15.81 4.37
N GLU A 66 -0.46 -16.23 4.47
CA GLU A 66 -1.03 -17.34 3.70
C GLU A 66 -1.70 -16.91 2.39
N SER A 67 -1.53 -15.64 1.98
CA SER A 67 -2.09 -15.15 0.72
C SER A 67 -1.53 -15.95 -0.46
N PRO A 68 -2.38 -16.51 -1.35
CA PRO A 68 -1.93 -17.29 -2.49
C PRO A 68 -1.23 -16.45 -3.58
N LEU A 69 -1.43 -15.15 -3.57
CA LEU A 69 -0.69 -14.21 -4.41
C LEU A 69 -0.22 -13.02 -3.57
N LYS A 70 1.09 -12.84 -3.53
CA LYS A 70 1.74 -11.69 -2.92
C LYS A 70 2.49 -10.92 -3.99
N LEU A 71 2.17 -9.64 -4.13
CA LEU A 71 2.81 -8.74 -5.09
C LEU A 71 3.64 -7.71 -4.33
N TYR A 72 4.93 -7.64 -4.62
CA TYR A 72 5.79 -6.57 -4.13
C TYR A 72 5.97 -5.53 -5.24
N LEU A 73 5.22 -4.43 -5.14
CA LEU A 73 5.28 -3.35 -6.10
C LEU A 73 6.41 -2.39 -5.73
N THR A 74 7.30 -2.11 -6.68
CA THR A 74 8.39 -1.14 -6.54
C THR A 74 8.42 -0.15 -7.69
N ALA A 75 9.08 0.96 -7.49
CA ALA A 75 9.47 1.92 -8.51
C ALA A 75 10.67 2.71 -7.99
N ASP A 76 11.48 3.27 -8.87
CA ASP A 76 12.57 4.14 -8.48
C ASP A 76 12.07 5.43 -7.81
N LEU A 77 12.99 6.15 -7.16
CA LEU A 77 12.64 7.35 -6.40
C LEU A 77 12.10 8.46 -7.29
N GLU A 78 12.65 8.60 -8.51
CA GLU A 78 12.25 9.62 -9.48
C GLU A 78 10.80 9.41 -9.93
N ALA A 79 10.46 8.19 -10.38
CA ALA A 79 9.11 7.84 -10.80
C ALA A 79 8.09 8.04 -9.66
N ARG A 80 8.47 7.70 -8.42
CA ARG A 80 7.61 7.90 -7.23
C ARG A 80 7.43 9.37 -6.89
N ALA A 81 8.48 10.17 -7.02
CA ALA A 81 8.41 11.61 -6.78
C ALA A 81 7.49 12.29 -7.81
N THR A 82 7.65 11.97 -9.09
CA THR A 82 6.79 12.48 -10.17
C THR A 82 5.32 12.13 -9.94
N ARG A 83 5.02 10.87 -9.55
CA ARG A 83 3.64 10.46 -9.21
C ARG A 83 3.09 11.24 -8.04
N ARG A 84 3.93 11.45 -7.00
CA ARG A 84 3.51 12.21 -5.82
C ARG A 84 3.26 13.67 -6.12
N GLU A 85 4.08 14.30 -6.95
CA GLU A 85 3.87 15.69 -7.42
C GLU A 85 2.55 15.83 -8.16
N ALA A 86 2.22 14.89 -9.03
CA ALA A 86 0.94 14.89 -9.74
C ALA A 86 -0.29 14.76 -8.81
N GLU A 87 -0.13 14.13 -7.63
CA GLU A 87 -1.17 14.00 -6.61
C GLU A 87 -1.32 15.25 -5.73
N ILE A 88 -0.23 16.04 -5.56
CA ILE A 88 -0.23 17.22 -4.70
C ILE A 88 -0.76 18.42 -5.51
N ALA A 89 -1.97 18.86 -5.18
CA ALA A 89 -2.61 20.00 -5.87
C ALA A 89 -1.98 21.38 -5.58
N THR A 90 -0.91 21.46 -4.79
CA THR A 90 -0.22 22.72 -4.42
C THR A 90 1.03 22.95 -5.25
N PRO A 91 1.14 24.06 -6.02
CA PRO A 91 2.24 24.33 -6.94
C PRO A 91 3.61 24.60 -6.30
N ASP A 92 3.69 24.77 -4.98
CA ASP A 92 4.89 25.30 -4.30
C ASP A 92 5.78 24.26 -3.61
N VAL A 93 5.56 22.95 -3.83
CA VAL A 93 6.39 21.92 -3.22
C VAL A 93 7.51 21.53 -4.19
N SER A 94 8.78 21.76 -3.81
CA SER A 94 9.91 21.39 -4.66
C SER A 94 10.06 19.86 -4.76
N THR A 95 10.47 19.37 -5.93
CA THR A 95 10.78 17.95 -6.19
C THR A 95 11.72 17.37 -5.16
N ASP A 96 12.73 18.13 -4.73
CA ASP A 96 13.67 17.69 -3.70
C ASP A 96 12.99 17.50 -2.33
N ALA A 97 12.05 18.36 -1.96
CA ALA A 97 11.29 18.18 -0.73
C ALA A 97 10.42 16.92 -0.77
N VAL A 98 9.81 16.63 -1.92
CA VAL A 98 9.05 15.40 -2.14
C VAL A 98 9.95 14.17 -2.02
N LYS A 99 11.11 14.16 -2.69
CA LYS A 99 12.08 13.06 -2.62
C LYS A 99 12.55 12.82 -1.18
N ASN A 100 12.95 13.87 -0.47
CA ASN A 100 13.39 13.76 0.92
C ASN A 100 12.30 13.22 1.85
N SER A 101 11.05 13.61 1.64
CA SER A 101 9.90 13.08 2.38
C SER A 101 9.67 11.59 2.10
N LEU A 102 9.82 11.15 0.85
CA LEU A 102 9.69 9.75 0.46
C LEU A 102 10.82 8.90 1.05
N ASP A 103 12.06 9.35 0.94
CA ASP A 103 13.23 8.65 1.51
C ASP A 103 13.16 8.54 3.04
N GLY A 104 12.74 9.60 3.72
CA GLY A 104 12.54 9.55 5.17
C GLY A 104 11.51 8.50 5.60
N ARG A 105 10.41 8.38 4.86
CA ARG A 105 9.40 7.34 5.11
C ARG A 105 9.92 5.94 4.80
N ASP A 106 10.59 5.76 3.68
CA ASP A 106 11.19 4.49 3.30
C ASP A 106 12.17 4.01 4.38
N LEU A 107 12.98 4.93 4.92
CA LEU A 107 13.90 4.61 6.00
C LEU A 107 13.16 4.16 7.27
N ILE A 108 12.15 4.90 7.71
CA ILE A 108 11.35 4.53 8.89
C ILE A 108 10.69 3.16 8.68
N ASP A 109 10.07 2.93 7.51
CA ASP A 109 9.34 1.71 7.24
C ASP A 109 10.23 0.48 7.10
N THR A 110 11.45 0.64 6.58
CA THR A 110 12.40 -0.47 6.42
C THR A 110 13.18 -0.78 7.71
N THR A 111 13.39 0.22 8.58
CA THR A 111 14.21 0.07 9.79
C THR A 111 13.41 -0.14 11.07
N ARG A 112 12.08 0.00 11.04
CA ARG A 112 11.26 -0.21 12.24
C ARG A 112 11.38 -1.65 12.74
N LYS A 113 11.42 -1.81 14.07
CA LYS A 113 11.59 -3.12 14.72
C LYS A 113 10.40 -4.05 14.55
N VAL A 114 9.20 -3.49 14.43
CA VAL A 114 7.95 -4.28 14.30
C VAL A 114 7.40 -4.11 12.91
N SER A 115 7.20 -5.22 12.21
CA SER A 115 6.62 -5.26 10.85
C SER A 115 7.35 -4.34 9.85
N PRO A 116 8.67 -4.50 9.62
CA PRO A 116 9.38 -3.68 8.63
C PRO A 116 8.82 -3.91 7.23
N LEU A 117 8.99 -2.92 6.35
CA LEU A 117 8.74 -3.10 4.92
C LEU A 117 9.78 -4.07 4.37
N GLN A 118 9.34 -5.27 4.10
CA GLN A 118 10.19 -6.34 3.57
C GLN A 118 9.42 -7.16 2.55
N MET A 119 10.05 -7.46 1.43
CA MET A 119 9.50 -8.38 0.44
C MET A 119 9.38 -9.78 1.05
N ALA A 120 8.21 -10.40 0.95
CA ALA A 120 8.03 -11.79 1.34
C ALA A 120 8.80 -12.71 0.38
N SER A 121 9.32 -13.83 0.86
CA SER A 121 10.14 -14.74 0.07
C SER A 121 9.42 -15.36 -1.13
N ASP A 122 8.11 -15.45 -1.05
CA ASP A 122 7.20 -15.98 -2.08
C ASP A 122 6.45 -14.86 -2.86
N ALA A 123 6.80 -13.60 -2.62
CA ALA A 123 6.21 -12.48 -3.35
C ALA A 123 6.79 -12.34 -4.76
N VAL A 124 5.93 -11.98 -5.70
CA VAL A 124 6.34 -11.60 -7.06
C VAL A 124 6.69 -10.12 -7.07
N LEU A 125 7.89 -9.82 -7.52
CA LEU A 125 8.34 -8.43 -7.72
C LEU A 125 7.72 -7.88 -9.01
N ILE A 126 7.10 -6.72 -8.91
CA ILE A 126 6.67 -5.90 -10.05
C ILE A 126 7.36 -4.55 -9.95
N ASP A 127 8.29 -4.28 -10.85
CA ASP A 127 8.92 -2.96 -10.97
C ASP A 127 8.08 -2.11 -11.95
N SER A 128 7.41 -1.10 -11.41
CA SER A 128 6.56 -0.20 -12.16
C SER A 128 7.27 1.11 -12.56
N THR A 129 8.60 1.16 -12.50
CA THR A 129 9.38 2.36 -12.85
C THR A 129 9.03 2.87 -14.25
N LEU A 130 9.00 1.96 -15.22
CA LEU A 130 8.73 2.27 -16.63
C LEU A 130 7.34 1.82 -17.10
N LEU A 131 6.55 1.17 -16.24
CA LEU A 131 5.22 0.70 -16.59
C LEU A 131 4.18 1.81 -16.35
N ASN A 132 3.24 1.92 -17.27
CA ASN A 132 2.01 2.66 -17.03
C ASN A 132 1.03 1.82 -16.20
N LEU A 133 -0.14 2.39 -15.87
CA LEU A 133 -1.15 1.72 -15.06
C LEU A 133 -1.69 0.46 -15.76
N GLU A 134 -2.08 0.57 -17.03
CA GLU A 134 -2.65 -0.54 -17.81
C GLU A 134 -1.69 -1.72 -17.91
N GLU A 135 -0.42 -1.46 -18.19
CA GLU A 135 0.64 -2.49 -18.25
C GLU A 135 0.84 -3.17 -16.88
N THR A 136 0.77 -2.38 -15.80
CA THR A 136 0.88 -2.91 -14.43
C THR A 136 -0.32 -3.80 -14.09
N VAL A 137 -1.53 -3.38 -14.44
CA VAL A 137 -2.77 -4.14 -14.24
C VAL A 137 -2.74 -5.43 -15.05
N GLU A 138 -2.35 -5.38 -16.34
CA GLU A 138 -2.28 -6.60 -17.17
C GLU A 138 -1.28 -7.59 -16.58
N ARG A 139 -0.14 -7.12 -16.07
CA ARG A 139 0.83 -8.01 -15.40
C ARG A 139 0.22 -8.71 -14.18
N VAL A 140 -0.63 -8.05 -13.42
CA VAL A 140 -1.34 -8.68 -12.29
C VAL A 140 -2.35 -9.71 -12.79
N TRP A 141 -3.09 -9.41 -13.84
CA TRP A 141 -4.03 -10.35 -14.44
C TRP A 141 -3.34 -11.60 -15.00
N GLU A 142 -2.17 -11.44 -15.64
CA GLU A 142 -1.34 -12.57 -16.08
C GLU A 142 -0.98 -13.48 -14.90
N LEU A 143 -0.49 -12.91 -13.79
CA LEU A 143 -0.13 -13.66 -12.58
C LEU A 143 -1.32 -14.39 -11.95
N LEU A 144 -2.50 -13.78 -11.97
CA LEU A 144 -3.73 -14.42 -11.50
C LEU A 144 -4.12 -15.62 -12.39
N ARG A 145 -3.98 -15.48 -13.72
CA ARG A 145 -4.21 -16.57 -14.67
C ARG A 145 -3.18 -17.70 -14.52
N GLU A 146 -1.89 -17.36 -14.48
CA GLU A 146 -0.78 -18.31 -14.30
C GLU A 146 -0.94 -19.18 -13.05
N ARG A 147 -1.45 -18.56 -11.95
CA ARG A 147 -1.68 -19.24 -10.67
C ARG A 147 -3.08 -19.84 -10.52
N ASN A 148 -3.91 -19.74 -11.54
CA ASN A 148 -5.31 -20.21 -11.54
C ASN A 148 -6.14 -19.58 -10.40
N LEU A 149 -5.95 -18.28 -10.17
CA LEU A 149 -6.56 -17.50 -9.09
C LEU A 149 -7.65 -16.54 -9.57
N LEU A 150 -8.28 -16.79 -10.71
CA LEU A 150 -9.39 -15.97 -11.23
C LEU A 150 -10.71 -16.12 -10.43
N GLY A 151 -10.74 -17.03 -9.46
CA GLY A 151 -11.80 -17.12 -8.46
C GLY A 151 -11.62 -16.07 -7.37
N LEU A 152 -12.16 -16.28 -6.20
CA LEU A 152 -12.20 -15.35 -5.06
C LEU A 152 -10.88 -15.35 -4.21
N PRO A 153 -9.73 -14.86 -4.73
CA PRO A 153 -8.46 -14.98 -4.04
C PRO A 153 -8.28 -13.91 -2.95
N ILE A 154 -7.36 -14.19 -2.05
CA ILE A 154 -6.73 -13.15 -1.24
C ILE A 154 -5.47 -12.71 -1.96
N VAL A 155 -5.40 -11.43 -2.34
CA VAL A 155 -4.22 -10.84 -3.00
C VAL A 155 -3.57 -9.85 -2.05
N ALA A 156 -2.33 -10.10 -1.68
CA ALA A 156 -1.54 -9.19 -0.86
C ALA A 156 -0.66 -8.29 -1.75
N ILE A 157 -0.87 -6.98 -1.71
CA ILE A 157 -0.08 -5.99 -2.43
C ILE A 157 0.79 -5.22 -1.45
N LEU A 158 2.10 -5.39 -1.58
CA LEU A 158 3.09 -4.74 -0.74
C LEU A 158 3.87 -3.72 -1.58
N GLY A 159 4.54 -2.80 -0.91
CA GLY A 159 5.48 -1.89 -1.56
C GLY A 159 5.56 -0.54 -0.88
N ARG A 160 6.54 0.25 -1.34
CA ARG A 160 6.82 1.60 -0.84
C ARG A 160 5.67 2.57 -1.12
N PRO A 161 5.65 3.76 -0.46
CA PRO A 161 4.73 4.83 -0.83
C PRO A 161 4.84 5.22 -2.31
N ASN A 162 3.72 5.60 -2.92
CA ASN A 162 3.65 6.16 -4.28
C ASN A 162 4.21 5.26 -5.41
N VAL A 163 4.23 3.93 -5.20
CA VAL A 163 4.50 2.95 -6.28
C VAL A 163 3.24 2.59 -7.09
N GLY A 164 2.08 3.16 -6.74
CA GLY A 164 0.82 2.94 -7.48
C GLY A 164 -0.10 1.85 -6.91
N LYS A 165 0.10 1.38 -5.66
CA LYS A 165 -0.74 0.30 -5.07
C LYS A 165 -2.23 0.60 -5.08
N SER A 166 -2.64 1.73 -4.53
CA SER A 166 -4.06 2.10 -4.43
C SER A 166 -4.68 2.35 -5.80
N THR A 167 -3.92 2.94 -6.73
CA THR A 167 -4.34 3.13 -8.12
C THR A 167 -4.58 1.79 -8.81
N LEU A 168 -3.63 0.86 -8.64
CA LEU A 168 -3.73 -0.52 -9.16
C LEU A 168 -4.98 -1.24 -8.62
N ILE A 169 -5.27 -1.12 -7.32
CA ILE A 169 -6.44 -1.74 -6.71
C ILE A 169 -7.73 -1.19 -7.29
N ASN A 170 -7.83 0.13 -7.43
CA ASN A 170 -9.02 0.76 -7.97
C ASN A 170 -9.30 0.28 -9.41
N ASP A 171 -8.26 0.13 -10.23
CA ASP A 171 -8.40 -0.31 -11.62
C ASP A 171 -8.71 -1.81 -11.76
N ILE A 172 -8.28 -2.64 -10.83
CA ILE A 172 -8.62 -4.08 -10.80
C ILE A 172 -10.06 -4.32 -10.34
N LEU A 173 -10.60 -3.47 -9.45
CA LEU A 173 -11.90 -3.68 -8.83
C LEU A 173 -13.07 -3.00 -9.55
N TYR A 174 -12.81 -2.00 -10.39
CA TYR A 174 -13.82 -1.19 -11.10
C TYR A 174 -13.57 -1.15 -12.59
#